data_84130731d45806590843ad272991fbf6
#
_entry.id   84130731d45806590843ad272991fbf6
#
_cell.length_a   1.000
_cell.length_b   1.000
_cell.length_c   1.000
_cell.angle_alpha   90.00
_cell.angle_beta   90.00
_cell.angle_gamma   90.00
#
_symmetry.space_group_name_H-M   'P 1'
#
loop_
_entity.id
_entity.type
_entity.pdbx_description
1 polymer ?
#
loop_
_entity_poly.entity_id
_entity_poly.type
_entity_poly.pdbx_seq_one_letter_code
_entity_poly.pdbx_strand_id
1 'polypeptide(L)'
;MASNPVHKIDADSLAALPRAAGVYIFRGEGRLPVYIGKSVNIRSRVMSHLRAPDEANMIAQTRRIDFIETAGEIGALLLESRMVKEQNPLFNQRLCRIRTLCSIRLSQTAAGTVPEVVDSRAVNLGSTHGLFGLFSSQHAAQAKLKELAQQHLLCMSVLGLEKTSKRGCFGLQIKACLGACVGKEDRKAHDERLFSALIDSQVEVWPFAGAVDLIEESEGWTQRHRVNNWCYLGTRCSKSGKTSEHTEFKPSDFDLDAYKILVKPIMLKTVKIEAVAV
;
A
#
# COMPACT_ATOMS: atom_id res chain seq x y z
N MET A 1 -8.52 30.87 -27.51
CA MET A 1 -8.82 29.46 -27.86
C MET A 1 -7.52 28.70 -27.77
N ALA A 2 -7.31 27.96 -26.69
CA ALA A 2 -6.09 27.15 -26.54
C ALA A 2 -6.20 25.97 -27.53
N SER A 3 -5.26 25.89 -28.47
CA SER A 3 -5.17 24.80 -29.44
C SER A 3 -4.92 23.51 -28.62
N ASN A 4 -5.86 22.56 -28.73
CA ASN A 4 -5.69 21.22 -28.18
C ASN A 4 -4.37 20.65 -28.74
N PRO A 5 -3.42 20.21 -27.91
CA PRO A 5 -2.17 19.64 -28.41
C PRO A 5 -2.52 18.42 -29.27
N VAL A 6 -2.08 18.45 -30.54
CA VAL A 6 -2.31 17.35 -31.47
C VAL A 6 -1.53 16.15 -30.98
N HIS A 7 -2.18 15.27 -30.23
CA HIS A 7 -1.57 14.01 -29.81
C HIS A 7 -1.55 13.01 -30.98
N LYS A 8 -0.54 12.12 -31.02
CA LYS A 8 -0.37 11.07 -32.02
C LYS A 8 -1.02 9.73 -31.63
N ILE A 9 -2.02 9.79 -30.74
CA ILE A 9 -2.70 8.59 -30.23
C ILE A 9 -3.72 8.12 -31.27
N ASP A 10 -3.73 6.81 -31.50
CA ASP A 10 -4.66 6.12 -32.36
C ASP A 10 -6.13 6.43 -31.99
N ALA A 11 -6.89 6.96 -32.95
CA ALA A 11 -8.26 7.40 -32.74
C ALA A 11 -9.21 6.25 -32.39
N ASP A 12 -8.99 5.06 -32.95
CA ASP A 12 -9.82 3.88 -32.70
C ASP A 12 -9.63 3.39 -31.26
N SER A 13 -8.39 3.46 -30.73
CA SER A 13 -8.13 3.12 -29.33
C SER A 13 -8.82 4.07 -28.34
N LEU A 14 -8.95 5.36 -28.70
CA LEU A 14 -9.68 6.35 -27.90
C LEU A 14 -11.21 6.14 -27.99
N ALA A 15 -11.71 5.82 -29.17
CA ALA A 15 -13.13 5.58 -29.39
C ALA A 15 -13.62 4.33 -28.63
N ALA A 16 -12.77 3.30 -28.53
CA ALA A 16 -13.06 2.04 -27.88
C ALA A 16 -13.10 2.10 -26.34
N LEU A 17 -12.66 3.21 -25.71
CA LEU A 17 -12.58 3.32 -24.25
C LEU A 17 -13.95 3.19 -23.57
N PRO A 18 -14.12 2.23 -22.62
CA PRO A 18 -15.38 2.01 -21.92
C PRO A 18 -15.61 3.03 -20.79
N ARG A 19 -16.87 3.15 -20.36
CA ARG A 19 -17.26 3.88 -19.16
C ARG A 19 -17.37 2.96 -17.95
N ALA A 20 -16.49 1.97 -17.87
CA ALA A 20 -16.45 0.96 -16.82
C ALA A 20 -15.22 1.12 -15.95
N ALA A 21 -15.24 0.45 -14.78
CA ALA A 21 -14.08 0.32 -13.93
C ALA A 21 -13.00 -0.54 -14.58
N GLY A 22 -11.72 -0.26 -14.29
CA GLY A 22 -10.62 -1.05 -14.78
C GLY A 22 -9.29 -0.31 -14.85
N VAL A 23 -8.36 -0.91 -15.58
CA VAL A 23 -7.00 -0.43 -15.80
C VAL A 23 -6.87 0.02 -17.26
N TYR A 24 -6.23 1.15 -17.48
CA TYR A 24 -5.85 1.66 -18.80
C TYR A 24 -4.33 1.73 -18.92
N ILE A 25 -3.82 1.48 -20.12
CA ILE A 25 -2.40 1.36 -20.39
C ILE A 25 -2.08 2.27 -21.58
N PHE A 26 -1.27 3.30 -21.34
CA PHE A 26 -0.71 4.13 -22.40
C PHE A 26 0.49 3.40 -22.99
N ARG A 27 0.43 3.12 -24.30
CA ARG A 27 1.46 2.43 -25.07
C ARG A 27 2.20 3.40 -25.97
N GLY A 28 3.52 3.37 -25.90
CA GLY A 28 4.41 4.07 -26.81
C GLY A 28 4.70 3.29 -28.09
N GLU A 29 5.78 3.65 -28.78
CA GLU A 29 6.28 2.90 -29.93
C GLU A 29 6.68 1.48 -29.51
N GLY A 30 6.47 0.50 -30.39
CA GLY A 30 6.78 -0.92 -30.10
C GLY A 30 5.98 -1.51 -28.91
N ARG A 31 4.83 -0.93 -28.58
CA ARG A 31 3.97 -1.34 -27.45
C ARG A 31 4.60 -1.19 -26.06
N LEU A 32 5.64 -0.38 -25.92
CA LEU A 32 6.24 -0.06 -24.61
C LEU A 32 5.18 0.50 -23.66
N PRO A 33 5.08 0.02 -22.41
CA PRO A 33 4.19 0.61 -21.41
C PRO A 33 4.75 1.97 -21.00
N VAL A 34 4.05 3.03 -21.37
CA VAL A 34 4.39 4.43 -21.00
C VAL A 34 3.84 4.74 -19.63
N TYR A 35 2.58 4.40 -19.41
CA TYR A 35 1.89 4.61 -18.13
C TYR A 35 0.77 3.58 -17.95
N ILE A 36 0.55 3.14 -16.75
CA ILE A 36 -0.56 2.29 -16.33
C ILE A 36 -1.32 2.99 -15.22
N GLY A 37 -2.63 3.06 -15.32
CA GLY A 37 -3.47 3.68 -14.29
C GLY A 37 -4.83 2.99 -14.16
N LYS A 38 -5.47 3.16 -13.00
CA LYS A 38 -6.80 2.63 -12.70
C LYS A 38 -7.87 3.72 -12.70
N SER A 39 -9.08 3.34 -12.95
CA SER A 39 -10.25 4.22 -12.78
C SER A 39 -11.52 3.42 -12.55
N VAL A 40 -12.50 4.04 -11.91
CA VAL A 40 -13.89 3.56 -11.89
C VAL A 40 -14.63 3.92 -13.19
N ASN A 41 -14.06 4.80 -14.02
CA ASN A 41 -14.53 5.15 -15.37
C ASN A 41 -13.32 5.46 -16.25
N ILE A 42 -12.87 4.43 -16.99
CA ILE A 42 -11.66 4.49 -17.82
C ILE A 42 -11.71 5.66 -18.79
N ARG A 43 -12.81 5.80 -19.56
CA ARG A 43 -12.94 6.85 -20.57
C ARG A 43 -12.78 8.25 -19.96
N SER A 44 -13.48 8.52 -18.88
CA SER A 44 -13.43 9.83 -18.20
C SER A 44 -12.00 10.15 -17.76
N ARG A 45 -11.32 9.18 -17.14
CA ARG A 45 -9.96 9.35 -16.62
C ARG A 45 -8.94 9.57 -17.71
N VAL A 46 -8.99 8.79 -18.79
CA VAL A 46 -8.11 8.98 -19.95
C VAL A 46 -8.31 10.35 -20.59
N MET A 47 -9.57 10.79 -20.78
CA MET A 47 -9.84 12.13 -21.32
C MET A 47 -9.36 13.26 -20.39
N SER A 48 -9.26 13.01 -19.09
CA SER A 48 -8.68 13.93 -18.11
C SER A 48 -7.16 14.07 -18.33
N HIS A 49 -6.44 12.95 -18.50
CA HIS A 49 -5.01 12.94 -18.83
C HIS A 49 -4.69 13.74 -20.09
N LEU A 50 -5.50 13.57 -21.16
CA LEU A 50 -5.28 14.30 -22.41
C LEU A 50 -5.41 15.81 -22.30
N ARG A 51 -6.06 16.30 -21.22
CA ARG A 51 -6.27 17.72 -20.98
C ARG A 51 -5.30 18.31 -19.92
N ALA A 52 -4.55 17.45 -19.23
CA ALA A 52 -3.65 17.85 -18.16
C ALA A 52 -2.31 18.36 -18.74
N PRO A 53 -1.95 19.65 -18.56
CA PRO A 53 -0.73 20.19 -19.15
C PRO A 53 0.56 19.60 -18.56
N ASP A 54 0.54 19.22 -17.30
CA ASP A 54 1.65 18.57 -16.58
C ASP A 54 1.94 17.15 -17.08
N GLU A 55 0.99 16.53 -17.78
CA GLU A 55 1.12 15.18 -18.36
C GLU A 55 1.49 15.20 -19.85
N ALA A 56 1.73 16.37 -20.44
CA ALA A 56 2.00 16.54 -21.85
C ALA A 56 3.15 15.65 -22.37
N ASN A 57 4.22 15.47 -21.58
CA ASN A 57 5.36 14.61 -21.94
C ASN A 57 4.96 13.12 -22.04
N MET A 58 4.10 12.65 -21.16
CA MET A 58 3.55 11.29 -21.18
C MET A 58 2.67 11.10 -22.43
N ILE A 59 1.79 12.05 -22.68
CA ILE A 59 0.88 12.04 -23.85
C ILE A 59 1.66 12.09 -25.16
N ALA A 60 2.73 12.89 -25.27
CA ALA A 60 3.57 12.99 -26.47
C ALA A 60 4.25 11.65 -26.83
N GLN A 61 4.53 10.81 -25.87
CA GLN A 61 5.15 9.49 -26.06
C GLN A 61 4.10 8.39 -26.33
N THR A 62 2.82 8.66 -26.07
CA THR A 62 1.75 7.69 -26.25
C THR A 62 1.33 7.59 -27.72
N ARG A 63 1.10 6.36 -28.19
CA ARG A 63 0.62 6.05 -29.56
C ARG A 63 -0.72 5.34 -29.54
N ARG A 64 -1.01 4.57 -28.50
CA ARG A 64 -2.22 3.78 -28.37
C ARG A 64 -2.59 3.65 -26.90
N ILE A 65 -3.88 3.44 -26.62
CA ILE A 65 -4.38 3.15 -25.29
C ILE A 65 -5.08 1.80 -25.30
N ASP A 66 -4.56 0.88 -24.48
CA ASP A 66 -5.21 -0.39 -24.20
C ASP A 66 -5.95 -0.28 -22.86
N PHE A 67 -6.90 -1.17 -22.61
CA PHE A 67 -7.62 -1.23 -21.34
C PHE A 67 -8.01 -2.65 -20.96
N ILE A 68 -8.24 -2.85 -19.67
CA ILE A 68 -8.75 -4.09 -19.09
C ILE A 68 -9.87 -3.70 -18.12
N GLU A 69 -11.10 -4.13 -18.41
CA GLU A 69 -12.24 -3.89 -17.53
C GLU A 69 -12.16 -4.77 -16.28
N THR A 70 -12.60 -4.22 -15.14
CA THR A 70 -12.78 -4.96 -13.88
C THR A 70 -14.21 -4.82 -13.39
N ALA A 71 -14.68 -5.75 -12.57
CA ALA A 71 -16.04 -5.69 -12.01
C ALA A 71 -16.20 -4.57 -10.97
N GLY A 72 -15.09 -4.07 -10.43
CA GLY A 72 -15.09 -2.99 -9.46
C GLY A 72 -13.73 -2.34 -9.25
N GLU A 73 -13.66 -1.49 -8.22
CA GLU A 73 -12.46 -0.71 -7.92
C GLU A 73 -11.33 -1.52 -7.30
N ILE A 74 -11.66 -2.52 -6.46
CA ILE A 74 -10.65 -3.39 -5.81
C ILE A 74 -9.90 -4.17 -6.88
N GLY A 75 -10.61 -4.76 -7.84
CA GLY A 75 -10.01 -5.45 -8.97
C GLY A 75 -9.12 -4.55 -9.80
N ALA A 76 -9.54 -3.30 -10.04
CA ALA A 76 -8.75 -2.31 -10.77
C ALA A 76 -7.46 -1.95 -10.02
N LEU A 77 -7.51 -1.72 -8.72
CA LEU A 77 -6.35 -1.42 -7.86
C LEU A 77 -5.35 -2.56 -7.80
N LEU A 78 -5.83 -3.79 -7.57
CA LEU A 78 -4.97 -4.99 -7.50
C LEU A 78 -4.31 -5.27 -8.85
N LEU A 79 -5.05 -5.13 -9.95
CA LEU A 79 -4.54 -5.32 -11.29
C LEU A 79 -3.50 -4.26 -11.67
N GLU A 80 -3.78 -2.97 -11.40
CA GLU A 80 -2.84 -1.87 -11.61
C GLU A 80 -1.53 -2.10 -10.86
N SER A 81 -1.60 -2.38 -9.54
CA SER A 81 -0.42 -2.62 -8.71
C SER A 81 0.44 -3.76 -9.26
N ARG A 82 -0.18 -4.88 -9.68
CA ARG A 82 0.52 -6.01 -10.29
C ARG A 82 1.17 -5.60 -11.61
N MET A 83 0.42 -4.99 -12.52
CA MET A 83 0.91 -4.62 -13.85
C MET A 83 2.04 -3.59 -13.80
N VAL A 84 1.97 -2.62 -12.91
CA VAL A 84 3.05 -1.63 -12.71
C VAL A 84 4.34 -2.33 -12.25
N LYS A 85 4.25 -3.29 -11.31
CA LYS A 85 5.40 -4.07 -10.82
C LYS A 85 5.99 -5.02 -11.87
N GLU A 86 5.16 -5.57 -12.74
CA GLU A 86 5.58 -6.50 -13.79
C GLU A 86 6.15 -5.79 -15.02
N GLN A 87 5.51 -4.70 -15.46
CA GLN A 87 5.82 -4.02 -16.71
C GLN A 87 6.76 -2.81 -16.56
N ASN A 88 6.94 -2.27 -15.34
CA ASN A 88 7.78 -1.11 -15.05
C ASN A 88 7.57 0.06 -16.03
N PRO A 89 6.36 0.65 -16.11
CA PRO A 89 6.07 1.69 -17.06
C PRO A 89 6.92 2.95 -16.84
N LEU A 90 7.19 3.67 -17.91
CA LEU A 90 8.15 4.79 -17.91
C LEU A 90 7.76 5.93 -16.96
N PHE A 91 6.47 6.29 -16.89
CA PHE A 91 5.95 7.43 -16.10
C PHE A 91 5.27 7.03 -14.80
N ASN A 92 5.13 5.74 -14.46
CA ASN A 92 4.71 5.38 -13.12
C ASN A 92 5.86 5.61 -12.15
N GLN A 93 5.55 6.14 -10.97
CA GLN A 93 6.50 6.08 -9.87
C GLN A 93 6.87 4.63 -9.65
N ARG A 94 8.16 4.32 -9.59
CA ARG A 94 8.64 2.95 -9.38
C ARG A 94 8.05 2.44 -8.07
N LEU A 95 7.06 1.58 -8.16
CA LEU A 95 6.66 0.71 -7.06
C LEU A 95 7.81 -0.29 -6.90
N CYS A 96 8.83 0.11 -6.12
CA CYS A 96 9.93 -0.78 -5.82
C CYS A 96 9.38 -2.01 -5.12
N ARG A 97 9.62 -3.19 -5.65
CA ARG A 97 9.34 -4.45 -4.95
C ARG A 97 10.18 -4.47 -3.69
N ILE A 98 9.56 -4.14 -2.56
CA ILE A 98 10.22 -4.15 -1.26
C ILE A 98 10.40 -5.62 -0.88
N ARG A 99 11.65 -6.09 -0.86
CA ARG A 99 11.97 -7.49 -0.57
C ARG A 99 11.75 -7.87 0.89
N THR A 100 11.88 -6.91 1.77
CA THR A 100 11.74 -7.14 3.22
C THR A 100 11.07 -5.92 3.82
N LEU A 101 9.86 -6.11 4.34
CA LEU A 101 9.15 -5.08 5.10
C LEU A 101 9.57 -5.14 6.56
N CYS A 102 9.61 -3.98 7.21
CA CYS A 102 9.84 -3.86 8.65
C CYS A 102 8.62 -3.26 9.35
N SER A 103 8.47 -3.57 10.62
CA SER A 103 7.44 -3.01 11.49
C SER A 103 8.03 -2.73 12.88
N ILE A 104 7.41 -1.83 13.63
CA ILE A 104 7.75 -1.59 15.02
C ILE A 104 6.89 -2.50 15.87
N ARG A 105 7.51 -3.28 16.74
CA ARG A 105 6.86 -4.10 17.78
C ARG A 105 7.14 -3.50 19.14
N LEU A 106 6.13 -3.40 20.00
CA LEU A 106 6.31 -3.02 21.40
C LEU A 106 6.52 -4.27 22.25
N SER A 107 7.70 -4.38 22.85
CA SER A 107 8.08 -5.50 23.73
C SER A 107 8.06 -5.04 25.19
N GLN A 108 7.40 -5.81 26.06
CA GLN A 108 7.41 -5.56 27.50
C GLN A 108 8.70 -6.11 28.13
N THR A 109 9.39 -5.28 28.89
CA THR A 109 10.58 -5.64 29.65
C THR A 109 10.39 -5.32 31.14
N ALA A 110 11.28 -5.80 32.00
CA ALA A 110 11.24 -5.43 33.42
C ALA A 110 11.37 -3.90 33.63
N ALA A 111 11.97 -3.18 32.68
CA ALA A 111 12.14 -1.73 32.74
C ALA A 111 11.00 -0.95 32.04
N GLY A 112 9.98 -1.60 31.55
CA GLY A 112 8.84 -1.03 30.77
C GLY A 112 8.86 -1.38 29.30
N THR A 113 8.04 -0.70 28.51
CA THR A 113 7.84 -0.96 27.08
C THR A 113 9.01 -0.42 26.26
N VAL A 114 9.54 -1.26 25.35
CA VAL A 114 10.61 -0.88 24.44
C VAL A 114 10.19 -1.19 23.00
N PRO A 115 10.33 -0.24 22.05
CA PRO A 115 10.09 -0.52 20.65
C PRO A 115 11.26 -1.32 20.05
N GLU A 116 10.92 -2.34 19.28
CA GLU A 116 11.85 -3.17 18.51
C GLU A 116 11.46 -3.14 17.03
N VAL A 117 12.43 -2.98 16.14
CA VAL A 117 12.18 -3.10 14.70
C VAL A 117 12.33 -4.55 14.30
N VAL A 118 11.23 -5.16 13.86
CA VAL A 118 11.17 -6.54 13.35
C VAL A 118 10.97 -6.52 11.84
N ASP A 119 11.41 -7.57 11.15
CA ASP A 119 11.23 -7.69 9.71
C ASP A 119 10.35 -8.90 9.32
N SER A 120 9.87 -8.89 8.07
CA SER A 120 8.97 -9.92 7.52
C SER A 120 9.57 -11.32 7.41
N ARG A 121 10.89 -11.49 7.65
CA ARG A 121 11.56 -12.79 7.74
C ARG A 121 11.48 -13.36 9.14
N ALA A 122 11.45 -12.50 10.14
CA ALA A 122 11.40 -12.88 11.56
C ALA A 122 9.97 -13.05 12.07
N VAL A 123 9.01 -12.32 11.51
CA VAL A 123 7.60 -12.34 11.96
C VAL A 123 6.64 -12.36 10.75
N ASN A 124 5.51 -13.02 10.93
CA ASN A 124 4.42 -12.94 9.95
C ASN A 124 3.64 -11.65 10.18
N LEU A 125 3.81 -10.65 9.29
CA LEU A 125 3.21 -9.32 9.43
C LEU A 125 1.68 -9.34 9.42
N GLY A 126 1.06 -10.32 8.78
CA GLY A 126 -0.40 -10.41 8.67
C GLY A 126 -1.08 -11.09 9.85
N SER A 127 -0.34 -11.84 10.68
CA SER A 127 -0.91 -12.61 11.82
C SER A 127 -0.31 -12.24 13.18
N THR A 128 0.73 -11.38 13.21
CA THR A 128 1.38 -10.96 14.46
C THR A 128 0.69 -9.73 15.03
N HIS A 129 0.21 -9.82 16.26
CA HIS A 129 -0.39 -8.70 16.99
C HIS A 129 0.68 -7.69 17.46
N GLY A 130 0.27 -6.45 17.70
CA GLY A 130 1.11 -5.42 18.30
C GLY A 130 2.23 -4.92 17.38
N LEU A 131 2.00 -4.93 16.08
CA LEU A 131 2.85 -4.32 15.08
C LEU A 131 2.34 -2.93 14.70
N PHE A 132 3.26 -1.98 14.52
CA PHE A 132 2.96 -0.59 14.20
C PHE A 132 3.77 -0.11 12.99
N GLY A 133 3.07 0.37 11.98
CA GLY A 133 3.63 0.82 10.71
C GLY A 133 4.26 -0.29 9.87
N LEU A 134 4.27 -0.08 8.57
CA LEU A 134 4.92 -0.94 7.60
C LEU A 134 5.95 -0.10 6.82
N PHE A 135 7.22 -0.44 6.98
CA PHE A 135 8.35 0.34 6.49
C PHE A 135 9.17 -0.45 5.47
N SER A 136 9.75 0.25 4.51
CA SER A 136 10.60 -0.34 3.47
C SER A 136 11.99 -0.77 3.96
N SER A 137 12.38 -0.39 5.18
CA SER A 137 13.67 -0.73 5.77
C SER A 137 13.69 -0.46 7.28
N GLN A 138 14.65 -1.06 7.98
CA GLN A 138 14.90 -0.76 9.40
C GLN A 138 15.22 0.73 9.61
N HIS A 139 15.96 1.34 8.69
CA HIS A 139 16.28 2.76 8.77
C HIS A 139 15.02 3.63 8.71
N ALA A 140 14.08 3.30 7.83
CA ALA A 140 12.80 4.03 7.73
C ALA A 140 11.95 3.88 9.02
N ALA A 141 11.93 2.69 9.63
CA ALA A 141 11.25 2.47 10.90
C ALA A 141 11.90 3.28 12.05
N GLN A 142 13.24 3.27 12.13
CA GLN A 142 13.99 4.07 13.11
C GLN A 142 13.81 5.58 12.89
N ALA A 143 13.77 6.04 11.64
CA ALA A 143 13.52 7.43 11.31
C ALA A 143 12.12 7.86 11.79
N LYS A 144 11.11 7.00 11.62
CA LYS A 144 9.75 7.25 12.15
C LYS A 144 9.73 7.30 13.67
N LEU A 145 10.43 6.41 14.36
CA LEU A 145 10.56 6.47 15.83
C LEU A 145 11.21 7.77 16.30
N LYS A 146 12.24 8.26 15.61
CA LYS A 146 12.87 9.56 15.91
C LYS A 146 11.92 10.73 15.70
N GLU A 147 11.17 10.72 14.60
CA GLU A 147 10.14 11.73 14.33
C GLU A 147 9.10 11.76 15.45
N LEU A 148 8.55 10.60 15.83
CA LEU A 148 7.57 10.49 16.92
C LEU A 148 8.16 10.92 18.26
N ALA A 149 9.44 10.59 18.53
CA ALA A 149 10.12 11.04 19.75
C ALA A 149 10.18 12.57 19.84
N GLN A 150 10.43 13.25 18.74
CA GLN A 150 10.44 14.72 18.68
C GLN A 150 9.04 15.31 18.84
N GLN A 151 8.05 14.77 18.15
CA GLN A 151 6.67 15.27 18.17
C GLN A 151 5.99 15.09 19.53
N HIS A 152 6.30 13.97 20.21
CA HIS A 152 5.64 13.57 21.46
C HIS A 152 6.55 13.66 22.69
N LEU A 153 7.69 14.33 22.62
CA LEU A 153 8.65 14.48 23.71
C LEU A 153 9.07 13.14 24.33
N LEU A 154 9.18 12.08 23.53
CA LEU A 154 9.60 10.77 23.99
C LEU A 154 11.12 10.73 24.20
N CYS A 155 11.57 9.91 25.12
CA CYS A 155 12.99 9.78 25.44
C CYS A 155 13.68 8.83 24.45
N MET A 156 14.54 9.35 23.56
CA MET A 156 15.25 8.55 22.55
C MET A 156 16.11 7.45 23.16
N SER A 157 16.63 7.65 24.36
CA SER A 157 17.40 6.64 25.09
C SER A 157 16.52 5.47 25.56
N VAL A 158 15.30 5.75 26.03
CA VAL A 158 14.30 4.73 26.40
C VAL A 158 13.84 3.96 25.16
N LEU A 159 13.75 4.63 24.01
CA LEU A 159 13.44 4.00 22.74
C LEU A 159 14.61 3.19 22.13
N GLY A 160 15.77 3.17 22.78
CA GLY A 160 16.97 2.48 22.26
C GLY A 160 17.63 3.18 21.07
N LEU A 161 17.29 4.44 20.80
CA LEU A 161 17.79 5.21 19.66
C LEU A 161 19.06 6.01 19.98
N GLU A 162 19.36 6.20 21.26
CA GLU A 162 20.58 6.85 21.71
C GLU A 162 21.07 6.24 23.06
N LYS A 163 22.35 6.41 23.38
CA LYS A 163 22.93 5.97 24.63
C LYS A 163 22.61 6.94 25.77
N THR A 164 22.33 6.42 26.96
CA THR A 164 22.12 7.23 28.17
C THR A 164 23.47 7.57 28.81
N SER A 165 23.64 8.82 29.26
CA SER A 165 24.73 9.24 30.12
C SER A 165 24.25 9.35 31.60
N LYS A 166 25.18 9.52 32.56
CA LYS A 166 24.84 9.80 33.97
C LYS A 166 23.97 11.07 34.13
N ARG A 167 24.01 12.02 33.16
CA ARG A 167 23.22 13.26 33.17
C ARG A 167 21.91 13.13 32.37
N GLY A 168 21.59 11.97 31.88
CA GLY A 168 20.46 11.70 31.00
C GLY A 168 20.83 11.71 29.52
N CYS A 169 19.82 11.59 28.67
CA CYS A 169 19.94 11.64 27.22
C CYS A 169 20.18 13.10 26.73
N PHE A 170 20.62 13.25 25.49
CA PHE A 170 20.78 14.56 24.88
C PHE A 170 19.45 15.34 24.82
N GLY A 171 18.35 14.64 24.48
CA GLY A 171 17.00 15.23 24.44
C GLY A 171 16.59 15.90 25.76
N LEU A 172 16.99 15.34 26.91
CA LEU A 172 16.71 15.97 28.22
C LEU A 172 17.45 17.30 28.38
N GLN A 173 18.71 17.36 27.93
CA GLN A 173 19.54 18.57 28.06
C GLN A 173 18.97 19.73 27.24
N ILE A 174 18.38 19.45 26.10
CA ILE A 174 17.76 20.46 25.21
C ILE A 174 16.24 20.59 25.41
N LYS A 175 15.67 19.97 26.45
CA LYS A 175 14.23 19.96 26.78
C LYS A 175 13.36 19.34 25.67
N ALA A 176 13.88 18.41 24.89
CA ALA A 176 13.17 17.67 23.86
C ALA A 176 12.61 16.33 24.36
N CYS A 177 12.76 15.99 25.67
CA CYS A 177 12.09 14.88 26.33
C CYS A 177 11.85 15.21 27.81
N LEU A 178 10.98 14.43 28.48
CA LEU A 178 10.58 14.66 29.87
C LEU A 178 11.45 13.92 30.90
N GLY A 179 12.47 13.18 30.45
CA GLY A 179 13.52 12.62 31.30
C GLY A 179 13.20 11.23 31.88
N ALA A 180 12.44 10.42 31.19
CA ALA A 180 12.14 9.05 31.60
C ALA A 180 13.41 8.18 31.84
N CYS A 181 14.52 8.44 31.13
CA CYS A 181 15.80 7.74 31.26
C CYS A 181 16.52 8.00 32.60
N VAL A 182 16.15 9.03 33.35
CA VAL A 182 16.73 9.40 34.65
C VAL A 182 15.66 9.49 35.77
N GLY A 183 14.47 8.97 35.53
CA GLY A 183 13.39 8.93 36.49
C GLY A 183 12.70 10.27 36.78
N LYS A 184 12.91 11.30 35.96
CA LYS A 184 12.18 12.58 36.10
C LYS A 184 10.73 12.46 35.61
N GLU A 185 10.49 11.59 34.68
CA GLU A 185 9.17 11.21 34.20
C GLU A 185 8.90 9.77 34.62
N ASP A 186 7.67 9.49 35.03
CA ASP A 186 7.22 8.12 35.27
C ASP A 186 7.29 7.29 34.00
N ARG A 187 7.85 6.09 34.10
CA ARG A 187 8.04 5.21 32.95
C ARG A 187 6.71 4.79 32.30
N LYS A 188 5.68 4.56 33.14
CA LYS A 188 4.36 4.19 32.62
C LYS A 188 3.73 5.32 31.82
N ALA A 189 3.84 6.57 32.28
CA ALA A 189 3.36 7.73 31.55
C ALA A 189 4.08 7.91 30.19
N HIS A 190 5.41 7.66 30.15
CA HIS A 190 6.17 7.63 28.90
C HIS A 190 5.68 6.53 27.94
N ASP A 191 5.45 5.32 28.47
CA ASP A 191 5.02 4.15 27.67
C ASP A 191 3.60 4.34 27.12
N GLU A 192 2.69 4.91 27.89
CA GLU A 192 1.33 5.27 27.44
C GLU A 192 1.38 6.31 26.30
N ARG A 193 2.27 7.29 26.40
CA ARG A 193 2.46 8.31 25.37
C ARG A 193 3.08 7.71 24.08
N LEU A 194 4.03 6.77 24.23
CA LEU A 194 4.59 6.01 23.09
C LEU A 194 3.50 5.21 22.39
N PHE A 195 2.67 4.50 23.15
CA PHE A 195 1.56 3.72 22.59
C PHE A 195 0.57 4.64 21.85
N SER A 196 0.18 5.75 22.47
CA SER A 196 -0.72 6.73 21.85
C SER A 196 -0.14 7.34 20.56
N ALA A 197 1.18 7.54 20.47
CA ALA A 197 1.83 8.05 19.28
C ALA A 197 1.87 7.02 18.12
N LEU A 198 1.74 5.73 18.42
CA LEU A 198 1.83 4.64 17.46
C LEU A 198 0.46 4.09 17.04
N ILE A 199 -0.60 4.30 17.81
CA ILE A 199 -1.89 3.60 17.66
C ILE A 199 -2.50 3.77 16.27
N ASP A 200 -2.42 4.94 15.66
CA ASP A 200 -2.97 5.22 14.33
C ASP A 200 -2.22 4.48 13.20
N SER A 201 -1.04 3.93 13.52
CA SER A 201 -0.24 3.13 12.59
C SER A 201 -0.31 1.62 12.84
N GLN A 202 -1.21 1.18 13.72
CA GLN A 202 -1.36 -0.24 14.03
C GLN A 202 -1.61 -1.06 12.77
N VAL A 203 -0.88 -2.17 12.62
CA VAL A 203 -1.07 -3.12 11.53
C VAL A 203 -2.21 -4.06 11.91
N GLU A 204 -3.23 -4.10 11.07
CA GLU A 204 -4.39 -4.95 11.28
C GLU A 204 -4.02 -6.42 11.07
N VAL A 205 -4.38 -7.26 12.03
CA VAL A 205 -4.22 -8.71 11.91
C VAL A 205 -5.33 -9.28 11.02
N TRP A 206 -4.98 -10.31 10.25
CA TRP A 206 -5.94 -10.99 9.39
C TRP A 206 -7.14 -11.53 10.20
N PRO A 207 -8.37 -11.11 9.90
CA PRO A 207 -9.52 -11.37 10.76
C PRO A 207 -10.21 -12.72 10.50
N PHE A 208 -9.72 -13.54 9.57
CA PHE A 208 -10.35 -14.78 9.16
C PHE A 208 -9.47 -15.99 9.47
N ALA A 209 -10.10 -17.17 9.68
CA ALA A 209 -9.37 -18.41 9.93
C ALA A 209 -8.59 -18.94 8.70
N GLY A 210 -8.97 -18.52 7.50
CA GLY A 210 -8.37 -18.97 6.24
C GLY A 210 -8.55 -17.96 5.11
N ALA A 211 -8.45 -18.44 3.88
CA ALA A 211 -8.64 -17.63 2.69
C ALA A 211 -10.10 -17.16 2.54
N VAL A 212 -10.28 -15.99 1.98
CA VAL A 212 -11.58 -15.44 1.58
C VAL A 212 -11.55 -14.96 0.14
N ASP A 213 -12.71 -14.94 -0.50
CA ASP A 213 -12.93 -14.29 -1.78
C ASP A 213 -13.66 -12.95 -1.53
N LEU A 214 -13.06 -11.85 -1.98
CA LEU A 214 -13.73 -10.56 -2.08
C LEU A 214 -14.46 -10.51 -3.41
N ILE A 215 -15.75 -10.18 -3.40
CA ILE A 215 -16.61 -10.26 -4.57
C ILE A 215 -16.99 -8.88 -5.03
N GLU A 216 -16.66 -8.56 -6.27
CA GLU A 216 -17.15 -7.40 -7.00
C GLU A 216 -18.03 -7.84 -8.15
N GLU A 217 -19.14 -7.12 -8.35
CA GLU A 217 -20.14 -7.43 -9.37
C GLU A 217 -20.35 -6.23 -10.27
N SER A 218 -20.46 -6.48 -11.57
CA SER A 218 -20.80 -5.50 -12.59
C SER A 218 -21.87 -6.11 -13.51
N GLU A 219 -22.42 -5.34 -14.45
CA GLU A 219 -23.48 -5.75 -15.35
C GLU A 219 -23.18 -7.10 -16.01
N GLY A 220 -23.77 -8.17 -15.47
CA GLY A 220 -23.73 -9.52 -16.01
C GLY A 220 -22.47 -10.34 -15.75
N TRP A 221 -21.55 -9.89 -14.87
CA TRP A 221 -20.37 -10.65 -14.54
C TRP A 221 -19.81 -10.33 -13.14
N THR A 222 -18.96 -11.21 -12.63
CA THR A 222 -18.43 -11.16 -11.26
C THR A 222 -16.94 -11.41 -11.26
N GLN A 223 -16.22 -10.70 -10.41
CA GLN A 223 -14.84 -11.01 -10.05
C GLN A 223 -14.75 -11.45 -8.60
N ARG A 224 -13.94 -12.49 -8.35
CA ARG A 224 -13.63 -13.03 -7.04
C ARG A 224 -12.13 -12.90 -6.81
N HIS A 225 -11.75 -12.00 -5.90
CA HIS A 225 -10.36 -11.74 -5.54
C HIS A 225 -10.00 -12.56 -4.32
N ARG A 226 -9.21 -13.61 -4.50
CA ARG A 226 -8.78 -14.47 -3.39
C ARG A 226 -7.68 -13.83 -2.59
N VAL A 227 -7.89 -13.78 -1.28
CA VAL A 227 -6.95 -13.21 -0.32
C VAL A 227 -6.79 -14.15 0.87
N ASN A 228 -5.56 -14.31 1.35
CA ASN A 228 -5.27 -15.02 2.59
C ASN A 228 -4.14 -14.30 3.34
N ASN A 229 -4.33 -14.04 4.62
CA ASN A 229 -3.32 -13.38 5.44
C ASN A 229 -2.79 -12.07 4.82
N TRP A 230 -3.69 -11.24 4.26
CA TRP A 230 -3.43 -10.01 3.51
C TRP A 230 -2.67 -10.21 2.18
N CYS A 231 -2.34 -11.44 1.82
CA CYS A 231 -1.69 -11.76 0.56
C CYS A 231 -2.73 -11.96 -0.54
N TYR A 232 -2.67 -11.16 -1.59
CA TYR A 232 -3.51 -11.33 -2.77
C TYR A 232 -3.01 -12.53 -3.58
N LEU A 233 -3.85 -13.54 -3.75
CA LEU A 233 -3.49 -14.80 -4.42
C LEU A 233 -3.89 -14.81 -5.90
N GLY A 234 -4.92 -14.05 -6.30
CA GLY A 234 -5.38 -14.00 -7.68
C GLY A 234 -6.86 -13.62 -7.80
N THR A 235 -7.32 -13.47 -9.04
CA THR A 235 -8.71 -13.16 -9.37
C THR A 235 -9.31 -14.21 -10.30
N ARG A 236 -10.51 -14.68 -9.98
CA ARG A 236 -11.36 -15.43 -10.91
C ARG A 236 -12.43 -14.52 -11.47
N CYS A 237 -12.66 -14.61 -12.78
CA CYS A 237 -13.65 -13.81 -13.50
C CYS A 237 -14.70 -14.72 -14.13
N SER A 238 -15.98 -14.36 -14.03
CA SER A 238 -17.08 -15.10 -14.69
C SER A 238 -17.24 -14.74 -16.17
N LYS A 239 -16.67 -13.61 -16.61
CA LYS A 239 -16.72 -13.16 -18.02
C LYS A 239 -15.70 -13.96 -18.83
N SER A 240 -16.16 -14.88 -19.67
CA SER A 240 -15.30 -15.62 -20.60
C SER A 240 -14.86 -14.71 -21.74
N GLY A 241 -13.55 -14.57 -21.98
CA GLY A 241 -13.05 -14.20 -23.31
C GLY A 241 -12.28 -12.90 -23.50
N LYS A 242 -12.03 -12.02 -22.51
CA LYS A 242 -11.16 -10.85 -22.73
C LYS A 242 -10.21 -10.46 -21.59
N THR A 243 -10.30 -11.06 -20.43
CA THR A 243 -9.44 -10.76 -19.28
C THR A 243 -9.23 -11.96 -18.35
N SER A 244 -9.52 -13.14 -18.82
CA SER A 244 -9.23 -14.35 -18.09
C SER A 244 -7.80 -14.80 -18.31
N GLU A 245 -6.84 -14.06 -17.84
CA GLU A 245 -5.75 -14.78 -17.23
C GLU A 245 -6.35 -15.38 -15.96
N HIS A 246 -6.73 -16.64 -16.02
CA HIS A 246 -6.83 -17.50 -14.84
C HIS A 246 -5.49 -17.40 -14.15
N THR A 247 -5.35 -16.43 -13.28
CA THR A 247 -4.16 -16.35 -12.45
C THR A 247 -4.31 -17.54 -11.53
N GLU A 248 -3.55 -18.60 -11.79
CA GLU A 248 -3.38 -19.66 -10.82
C GLU A 248 -3.12 -19.02 -9.48
N PHE A 249 -3.86 -19.42 -8.46
CA PHE A 249 -3.66 -18.89 -7.12
C PHE A 249 -2.25 -19.29 -6.67
N LYS A 250 -1.31 -18.37 -6.84
CA LYS A 250 0.07 -18.57 -6.42
C LYS A 250 0.24 -18.04 -5.01
N PRO A 251 0.93 -18.78 -4.14
CA PRO A 251 1.38 -18.22 -2.88
C PRO A 251 2.12 -16.90 -3.17
N SER A 252 1.69 -15.84 -2.55
CA SER A 252 2.39 -14.55 -2.63
C SER A 252 2.88 -14.15 -1.25
N ASP A 253 4.02 -13.49 -1.20
CA ASP A 253 4.50 -12.87 0.02
C ASP A 253 3.61 -11.68 0.40
N PHE A 254 3.66 -11.28 1.67
CA PHE A 254 2.98 -10.08 2.16
C PHE A 254 3.47 -8.86 1.36
N ASP A 255 2.53 -8.17 0.72
CA ASP A 255 2.79 -7.02 -0.15
C ASP A 255 2.13 -5.76 0.44
N LEU A 256 2.92 -4.70 0.60
CA LEU A 256 2.45 -3.45 1.22
C LEU A 256 1.32 -2.78 0.43
N ASP A 257 1.39 -2.82 -0.91
CA ASP A 257 0.38 -2.18 -1.74
C ASP A 257 -0.92 -2.97 -1.70
N ALA A 258 -0.83 -4.32 -1.77
CA ALA A 258 -1.99 -5.19 -1.59
C ALA A 258 -2.62 -4.99 -0.21
N TYR A 259 -1.83 -4.94 0.87
CA TYR A 259 -2.34 -4.65 2.22
C TYR A 259 -3.11 -3.33 2.27
N LYS A 260 -2.53 -2.24 1.74
CA LYS A 260 -3.17 -0.91 1.72
C LYS A 260 -4.48 -0.88 0.93
N ILE A 261 -4.56 -1.66 -0.15
CA ILE A 261 -5.77 -1.80 -0.96
C ILE A 261 -6.85 -2.55 -0.18
N LEU A 262 -6.47 -3.63 0.51
CA LEU A 262 -7.40 -4.60 1.09
C LEU A 262 -7.87 -4.25 2.50
N VAL A 263 -7.04 -3.55 3.31
CA VAL A 263 -7.33 -3.35 4.73
C VAL A 263 -8.64 -2.61 4.97
N LYS A 264 -8.88 -1.50 4.29
CA LYS A 264 -10.14 -0.73 4.45
C LYS A 264 -11.38 -1.51 4.02
N PRO A 265 -11.47 -2.06 2.79
CA PRO A 265 -12.63 -2.82 2.37
C PRO A 265 -12.98 -3.99 3.28
N ILE A 266 -11.97 -4.68 3.79
CA ILE A 266 -12.17 -5.84 4.66
C ILE A 266 -12.60 -5.41 6.07
N MET A 267 -11.85 -4.49 6.71
CA MET A 267 -12.13 -4.07 8.09
C MET A 267 -13.45 -3.32 8.22
N LEU A 268 -13.80 -2.49 7.22
CA LEU A 268 -15.07 -1.75 7.19
C LEU A 268 -16.21 -2.55 6.55
N LYS A 269 -15.96 -3.77 6.06
CA LYS A 269 -16.96 -4.65 5.40
C LYS A 269 -17.71 -3.95 4.26
N THR A 270 -16.99 -3.13 3.46
CA THR A 270 -17.57 -2.41 2.32
C THR A 270 -17.61 -3.23 1.03
N VAL A 271 -17.09 -4.45 1.06
CA VAL A 271 -17.12 -5.43 -0.03
C VAL A 271 -17.75 -6.72 0.46
N LYS A 272 -18.43 -7.44 -0.42
CA LYS A 272 -18.97 -8.78 -0.11
C LYS A 272 -17.82 -9.77 0.05
N ILE A 273 -17.81 -10.49 1.17
CA ILE A 273 -16.74 -11.43 1.54
C ILE A 273 -17.35 -12.83 1.69
N GLU A 274 -16.78 -13.81 1.02
CA GLU A 274 -17.16 -15.22 1.15
C GLU A 274 -15.95 -16.05 1.61
N ALA A 275 -16.15 -16.90 2.62
CA ALA A 275 -15.12 -17.83 3.05
C ALA A 275 -14.87 -18.87 1.95
N VAL A 276 -13.60 -19.23 1.76
CA VAL A 276 -13.25 -20.31 0.84
C VAL A 276 -13.35 -21.63 1.60
N ALA A 277 -14.20 -22.53 1.12
CA ALA A 277 -14.25 -23.89 1.65
C ALA A 277 -12.87 -24.56 1.47
N VAL A 278 -12.41 -25.19 2.54
CA VAL A 278 -11.15 -25.96 2.57
C VAL A 278 -11.32 -27.26 1.82
#